data_846b43682e7d34d0ef99ad642c2e60bb
#
_entry.id   846b43682e7d34d0ef99ad642c2e60bb
#
_cell.length_a   1.000
_cell.length_b   1.000
_cell.length_c   1.000
_cell.angle_alpha   90.00
_cell.angle_beta   90.00
_cell.angle_gamma   90.00
#
_symmetry.space_group_name_H-M   'P 1'
#
loop_
_entity.id
_entity.type
_entity.pdbx_description
1 polymer ?
#
loop_
_entity_poly.entity_id
_entity_poly.type
_entity_poly.pdbx_seq_one_letter_code
_entity_poly.pdbx_strand_id
1 'polypeptide(L)'
;MVKSPLLARPFCGDFTETPVRHLLSGSGLQVFSTCPPSYTASPREYLRQVNEVAAWSEAAGCEGILIYTDNGLVDPWTVANVIVSGTQRLAPLVAVQPIYMHPYTVAKIVSSLALFYGRRTYLNMVTGGFKNDFTALNDSTPHDERYARVIEYTSIIQGLLRGEAVSRVGRHYGVVNLKLAPPLSPELYPGFMVSGSSAPGLDAARQLGALAVQYPKPADQQEPPPTDLAALGIRVGIVTRATSAEAWAVARARFPEDRKGQITHQLAMKVSDSVWHKQLTEVESGTGEDENPYWMVPFENYKTFCPYLVGSYDRVAEELSRYAGLGYRTVILDVPASPVELEHIGNACFRATERVPA
;
A
#
# COMPACT_ATOMS: atom_id res chain seq x y z
N MET A 1 46.72 -18.54 7.04
CA MET A 1 46.00 -18.57 5.77
C MET A 1 44.91 -19.63 5.86
N VAL A 2 43.70 -19.21 6.18
CA VAL A 2 42.51 -20.09 6.16
C VAL A 2 41.57 -19.54 5.08
N LYS A 3 41.39 -20.33 4.04
CA LYS A 3 40.46 -20.01 2.94
C LYS A 3 39.03 -20.16 3.44
N SER A 4 38.28 -19.11 3.37
CA SER A 4 36.81 -19.12 3.53
C SER A 4 36.14 -19.62 2.25
N PRO A 5 35.25 -20.61 2.32
CA PRO A 5 34.27 -20.85 1.26
C PRO A 5 32.89 -20.53 1.79
N LEU A 6 32.09 -19.80 1.02
CA LEU A 6 30.64 -19.86 0.99
C LEU A 6 30.05 -18.50 0.56
N LEU A 7 30.24 -18.21 -0.74
CA LEU A 7 29.27 -17.43 -1.46
C LEU A 7 28.38 -18.45 -2.20
N ALA A 8 27.22 -18.74 -1.62
CA ALA A 8 26.19 -19.50 -2.31
C ALA A 8 25.72 -18.70 -3.53
N ARG A 9 25.80 -19.31 -4.72
CA ARG A 9 25.28 -18.73 -5.95
C ARG A 9 23.75 -18.64 -5.84
N PRO A 10 23.13 -17.54 -6.34
CA PRO A 10 21.68 -17.47 -6.43
C PRO A 10 21.19 -18.57 -7.36
N PHE A 11 20.09 -19.18 -6.98
CA PHE A 11 19.37 -20.22 -7.72
C PHE A 11 18.80 -19.55 -9.00
N CYS A 12 19.53 -19.65 -10.10
CA CYS A 12 19.07 -19.20 -11.42
C CYS A 12 18.33 -20.38 -12.06
N GLY A 13 17.01 -20.44 -11.88
CA GLY A 13 16.14 -21.30 -12.69
C GLY A 13 15.98 -20.67 -14.08
N ASP A 14 16.29 -21.42 -15.14
CA ASP A 14 16.01 -21.03 -16.53
C ASP A 14 14.49 -20.87 -16.72
N PHE A 15 14.02 -19.66 -16.60
CA PHE A 15 12.70 -19.26 -17.13
C PHE A 15 12.92 -18.83 -18.57
N THR A 16 12.39 -19.58 -19.52
CA THR A 16 12.29 -19.20 -20.94
C THR A 16 11.52 -17.87 -21.01
N GLU A 17 12.23 -16.82 -21.39
CA GLU A 17 11.72 -15.46 -21.54
C GLU A 17 10.65 -15.40 -22.63
N THR A 18 9.38 -15.41 -22.21
CA THR A 18 8.36 -14.69 -22.97
C THR A 18 8.55 -13.21 -22.61
N PRO A 19 8.61 -12.27 -23.58
CA PRO A 19 8.77 -10.86 -23.26
C PRO A 19 7.57 -10.39 -22.46
N VAL A 20 7.74 -10.31 -21.13
CA VAL A 20 6.74 -9.74 -20.22
C VAL A 20 6.62 -8.26 -20.59
N ARG A 21 5.53 -7.88 -21.26
CA ARG A 21 5.19 -6.48 -21.44
C ARG A 21 4.97 -5.91 -20.03
N HIS A 22 5.79 -4.94 -19.64
CA HIS A 22 5.63 -4.17 -18.41
C HIS A 22 4.36 -3.29 -18.50
N LEU A 23 3.19 -3.93 -18.54
CA LEU A 23 1.90 -3.28 -18.81
C LEU A 23 1.59 -2.19 -17.78
N LEU A 24 1.99 -2.39 -16.52
CA LEU A 24 1.72 -1.43 -15.46
C LEU A 24 2.65 -0.21 -15.52
N SER A 25 3.93 -0.38 -15.78
CA SER A 25 4.88 0.75 -15.89
C SER A 25 4.61 1.65 -17.11
N GLY A 26 3.97 1.10 -18.15
CA GLY A 26 3.57 1.86 -19.35
C GLY A 26 2.22 2.56 -19.25
N SER A 27 1.49 2.35 -18.15
CA SER A 27 0.10 2.83 -18.01
C SER A 27 -0.03 4.30 -17.59
N GLY A 28 1.05 5.04 -17.34
CA GLY A 28 0.96 6.42 -16.82
C GLY A 28 0.41 6.52 -15.38
N LEU A 29 0.03 5.40 -14.76
CA LEU A 29 -0.32 5.29 -13.36
C LEU A 29 0.85 4.74 -12.57
N GLN A 30 1.07 5.24 -11.36
CA GLN A 30 2.00 4.64 -10.41
C GLN A 30 1.29 3.53 -9.66
N VAL A 31 1.64 2.26 -9.92
CA VAL A 31 0.94 1.10 -9.36
C VAL A 31 1.80 0.39 -8.32
N PHE A 32 1.23 0.18 -7.14
CA PHE A 32 1.77 -0.66 -6.08
C PHE A 32 0.90 -1.90 -5.92
N SER A 33 1.50 -3.06 -5.71
CA SER A 33 0.80 -4.25 -5.23
C SER A 33 0.76 -4.27 -3.69
N THR A 34 0.23 -5.32 -3.09
CA THR A 34 0.23 -5.53 -1.64
C THR A 34 0.82 -6.90 -1.31
N CYS A 35 1.68 -6.95 -0.29
CA CYS A 35 2.27 -8.15 0.25
C CYS A 35 1.21 -8.96 1.03
N PRO A 36 1.21 -10.30 0.97
CA PRO A 36 0.33 -11.13 1.80
C PRO A 36 0.54 -10.84 3.29
N PRO A 37 -0.52 -10.86 4.12
CA PRO A 37 -0.37 -10.74 5.57
C PRO A 37 0.13 -12.05 6.20
N SER A 38 0.92 -11.95 7.27
CA SER A 38 1.62 -13.10 7.86
C SER A 38 0.72 -14.10 8.60
N TYR A 39 -0.49 -13.71 8.98
CA TYR A 39 -1.41 -14.60 9.72
C TYR A 39 -2.13 -15.64 8.83
N THR A 40 -1.95 -15.57 7.52
CA THR A 40 -2.66 -16.45 6.57
C THR A 40 -1.95 -17.78 6.30
N ALA A 41 -0.69 -17.94 6.72
CA ALA A 41 0.14 -19.08 6.36
C ALA A 41 1.12 -19.48 7.46
N SER A 42 1.67 -20.70 7.37
CA SER A 42 2.80 -21.11 8.21
C SER A 42 4.05 -20.27 7.90
N PRO A 43 5.05 -20.20 8.79
CA PRO A 43 6.24 -19.35 8.57
C PRO A 43 7.00 -19.62 7.27
N ARG A 44 7.16 -20.89 6.88
CA ARG A 44 7.81 -21.25 5.61
C ARG A 44 6.98 -20.89 4.41
N GLU A 45 5.69 -21.12 4.50
CA GLU A 45 4.73 -20.78 3.46
C GLU A 45 4.63 -19.26 3.29
N TYR A 46 4.60 -18.52 4.39
CA TYR A 46 4.58 -17.05 4.34
C TYR A 46 5.80 -16.49 3.62
N LEU A 47 7.01 -16.97 3.94
CA LEU A 47 8.23 -16.53 3.27
C LEU A 47 8.20 -16.84 1.77
N ARG A 48 7.67 -18.00 1.36
CA ARG A 48 7.48 -18.37 -0.04
C ARG A 48 6.52 -17.41 -0.74
N GLN A 49 5.36 -17.14 -0.13
CA GLN A 49 4.35 -16.22 -0.67
C GLN A 49 4.88 -14.80 -0.82
N VAL A 50 5.66 -14.28 0.15
CA VAL A 50 6.29 -12.96 0.05
C VAL A 50 7.19 -12.89 -1.18
N ASN A 51 8.07 -13.88 -1.39
CA ASN A 51 8.98 -13.90 -2.53
C ASN A 51 8.24 -14.02 -3.86
N GLU A 52 7.22 -14.88 -3.94
CA GLU A 52 6.42 -15.09 -5.15
C GLU A 52 5.66 -13.82 -5.54
N VAL A 53 4.93 -13.22 -4.60
CA VAL A 53 4.15 -12.00 -4.87
C VAL A 53 5.07 -10.83 -5.22
N ALA A 54 6.23 -10.71 -4.58
CA ALA A 54 7.23 -9.70 -4.94
C ALA A 54 7.76 -9.90 -6.36
N ALA A 55 8.09 -11.13 -6.74
CA ALA A 55 8.56 -11.45 -8.10
C ALA A 55 7.47 -11.18 -9.15
N TRP A 56 6.21 -11.55 -8.90
CA TRP A 56 5.08 -11.25 -9.81
C TRP A 56 4.88 -9.75 -9.97
N SER A 57 4.94 -9.00 -8.87
CA SER A 57 4.76 -7.54 -8.86
C SER A 57 5.86 -6.84 -9.65
N GLU A 58 7.12 -7.26 -9.48
CA GLU A 58 8.24 -6.74 -10.25
C GLU A 58 8.12 -7.06 -11.74
N ALA A 59 7.77 -8.30 -12.09
CA ALA A 59 7.58 -8.74 -13.47
C ALA A 59 6.43 -7.98 -14.17
N ALA A 60 5.34 -7.71 -13.45
CA ALA A 60 4.23 -6.92 -13.97
C ALA A 60 4.55 -5.43 -14.13
N GLY A 61 5.65 -4.93 -13.57
CA GLY A 61 6.05 -3.54 -13.63
C GLY A 61 5.42 -2.64 -12.58
N CYS A 62 5.06 -3.21 -11.42
CA CYS A 62 4.70 -2.40 -10.26
C CYS A 62 5.89 -1.52 -9.82
N GLU A 63 5.61 -0.30 -9.40
CA GLU A 63 6.59 0.60 -8.76
C GLU A 63 7.08 0.01 -7.44
N GLY A 64 6.16 -0.58 -6.66
CA GLY A 64 6.49 -1.16 -5.37
C GLY A 64 5.41 -2.08 -4.84
N ILE A 65 5.59 -2.49 -3.58
CA ILE A 65 4.71 -3.41 -2.88
C ILE A 65 4.46 -2.93 -1.45
N LEU A 66 3.18 -2.75 -1.10
CA LEU A 66 2.75 -2.35 0.24
C LEU A 66 2.94 -3.51 1.23
N ILE A 67 3.55 -3.20 2.36
CA ILE A 67 3.74 -4.11 3.49
C ILE A 67 2.97 -3.54 4.67
N TYR A 68 2.03 -4.33 5.20
CA TYR A 68 1.20 -3.96 6.34
C TYR A 68 1.99 -3.89 7.65
N THR A 69 1.43 -3.18 8.63
CA THR A 69 1.88 -3.19 10.02
C THR A 69 0.69 -3.19 10.97
N ASP A 70 0.72 -4.05 11.96
CA ASP A 70 -0.11 -4.05 13.17
C ASP A 70 0.54 -4.92 14.26
N ASN A 71 -0.11 -5.05 15.42
CA ASN A 71 0.43 -5.85 16.54
C ASN A 71 0.49 -7.36 16.26
N GLY A 72 -0.26 -7.86 15.29
CA GLY A 72 -0.37 -9.30 14.98
C GLY A 72 0.46 -9.74 13.79
N LEU A 73 1.10 -8.81 13.08
CA LEU A 73 1.88 -9.11 11.87
C LEU A 73 3.38 -9.20 12.15
N VAL A 74 4.08 -9.92 11.28
CA VAL A 74 5.54 -9.90 11.23
C VAL A 74 6.01 -8.48 10.93
N ASP A 75 7.12 -8.07 11.55
CA ASP A 75 7.71 -6.74 11.39
C ASP A 75 7.90 -6.37 9.92
N PRO A 76 7.34 -5.24 9.45
CA PRO A 76 7.33 -4.87 8.05
C PRO A 76 8.72 -4.57 7.48
N TRP A 77 9.68 -4.17 8.30
CA TRP A 77 11.06 -3.92 7.85
C TRP A 77 11.81 -5.22 7.57
N THR A 78 11.53 -6.26 8.36
CA THR A 78 12.03 -7.62 8.08
C THR A 78 11.48 -8.14 6.76
N VAL A 79 10.18 -7.95 6.49
CA VAL A 79 9.56 -8.31 5.21
C VAL A 79 10.15 -7.47 4.07
N ALA A 80 10.34 -6.16 4.27
CA ALA A 80 10.96 -5.28 3.28
C ALA A 80 12.37 -5.77 2.89
N ASN A 81 13.17 -6.21 3.87
CA ASN A 81 14.50 -6.77 3.61
C ASN A 81 14.42 -8.05 2.75
N VAL A 82 13.46 -8.93 2.99
CA VAL A 82 13.21 -10.12 2.14
C VAL A 82 12.90 -9.70 0.71
N ILE A 83 12.00 -8.74 0.53
CA ILE A 83 11.58 -8.24 -0.79
C ILE A 83 12.75 -7.65 -1.57
N VAL A 84 13.53 -6.74 -0.97
CA VAL A 84 14.65 -6.11 -1.67
C VAL A 84 15.79 -7.09 -1.96
N SER A 85 15.94 -8.14 -1.15
CA SER A 85 16.91 -9.21 -1.39
C SER A 85 16.50 -10.14 -2.55
N GLY A 86 15.19 -10.31 -2.76
CA GLY A 86 14.61 -11.22 -3.76
C GLY A 86 14.24 -10.56 -5.10
N THR A 87 14.36 -9.22 -5.21
CA THR A 87 13.96 -8.45 -6.39
C THR A 87 15.07 -7.49 -6.84
N GLN A 88 14.98 -6.96 -8.07
CA GLN A 88 16.00 -6.06 -8.65
C GLN A 88 15.56 -4.59 -8.61
N ARG A 89 14.28 -4.27 -8.73
CA ARG A 89 13.73 -2.91 -8.89
C ARG A 89 12.57 -2.60 -7.97
N LEU A 90 11.77 -3.60 -7.58
CA LEU A 90 10.56 -3.41 -6.79
C LEU A 90 10.85 -2.68 -5.48
N ALA A 91 10.22 -1.53 -5.26
CA ALA A 91 10.41 -0.74 -4.05
C ALA A 91 9.47 -1.22 -2.92
N PRO A 92 9.95 -1.42 -1.69
CA PRO A 92 9.06 -1.65 -0.56
C PRO A 92 8.32 -0.35 -0.20
N LEU A 93 7.00 -0.43 -0.08
CA LEU A 93 6.15 0.60 0.51
C LEU A 93 5.80 0.15 1.93
N VAL A 94 6.57 0.61 2.89
CA VAL A 94 6.48 0.14 4.28
C VAL A 94 5.46 0.95 5.04
N ALA A 95 4.44 0.29 5.61
CA ALA A 95 3.54 0.93 6.54
C ALA A 95 4.28 1.22 7.86
N VAL A 96 4.22 2.48 8.31
CA VAL A 96 4.95 2.97 9.49
C VAL A 96 3.97 3.59 10.47
N GLN A 97 3.87 3.00 11.66
CA GLN A 97 3.07 3.53 12.76
C GLN A 97 4.00 4.10 13.83
N PRO A 98 3.87 5.39 14.19
CA PRO A 98 4.80 6.09 15.09
C PRO A 98 5.01 5.46 16.46
N ILE A 99 4.04 4.67 16.96
CA ILE A 99 4.13 4.05 18.28
C ILE A 99 5.16 2.93 18.36
N TYR A 100 5.51 2.28 17.22
CA TYR A 100 6.36 1.10 17.24
C TYR A 100 7.85 1.40 17.37
N MET A 101 8.30 2.56 16.91
CA MET A 101 9.74 2.88 16.98
C MET A 101 10.01 4.39 16.90
N HIS A 102 11.19 4.80 17.35
CA HIS A 102 11.63 6.19 17.26
C HIS A 102 11.84 6.62 15.78
N PRO A 103 11.53 7.88 15.38
CA PRO A 103 11.70 8.35 13.99
C PRO A 103 13.12 8.19 13.46
N TYR A 104 14.14 8.31 14.31
CA TYR A 104 15.53 8.04 13.95
C TYR A 104 15.74 6.60 13.46
N THR A 105 15.07 5.64 14.08
CA THR A 105 15.20 4.22 13.70
C THR A 105 14.68 4.01 12.28
N VAL A 106 13.55 4.61 11.92
CA VAL A 106 13.02 4.54 10.55
C VAL A 106 13.99 5.17 9.55
N ALA A 107 14.49 6.38 9.81
CA ALA A 107 15.46 7.02 8.94
C ALA A 107 16.74 6.18 8.77
N LYS A 108 17.20 5.54 9.87
CA LYS A 108 18.36 4.65 9.88
C LYS A 108 18.14 3.40 9.02
N ILE A 109 16.97 2.77 9.13
CA ILE A 109 16.65 1.57 8.33
C ILE A 109 16.57 1.94 6.84
N VAL A 110 15.88 3.04 6.49
CA VAL A 110 15.79 3.53 5.11
C VAL A 110 17.18 3.76 4.52
N SER A 111 18.03 4.50 5.24
CA SER A 111 19.41 4.76 4.81
C SER A 111 20.24 3.47 4.68
N SER A 112 20.03 2.49 5.56
CA SER A 112 20.72 1.19 5.51
C SER A 112 20.28 0.35 4.31
N LEU A 113 18.99 0.27 4.03
CA LEU A 113 18.46 -0.43 2.85
C LEU A 113 18.96 0.22 1.56
N ALA A 114 18.98 1.56 1.50
CA ALA A 114 19.54 2.30 0.38
C ALA A 114 21.03 2.01 0.17
N LEU A 115 21.82 1.98 1.25
CA LEU A 115 23.25 1.69 1.19
C LEU A 115 23.54 0.25 0.72
N PHE A 116 22.79 -0.75 1.23
CA PHE A 116 23.08 -2.15 0.92
C PHE A 116 22.54 -2.59 -0.44
N TYR A 117 21.40 -2.07 -0.84
CA TYR A 117 20.68 -2.57 -2.02
C TYR A 117 20.54 -1.52 -3.14
N GLY A 118 20.96 -0.26 -2.93
CA GLY A 118 20.71 0.81 -3.89
C GLY A 118 19.21 1.02 -4.16
N ARG A 119 18.35 0.69 -3.17
CA ARG A 119 16.91 0.61 -3.37
C ARG A 119 16.19 1.77 -2.71
N ARG A 120 15.33 2.45 -3.48
CA ARG A 120 14.38 3.42 -2.95
C ARG A 120 13.33 2.71 -2.10
N THR A 121 12.95 3.32 -0.98
CA THR A 121 11.85 2.88 -0.11
C THR A 121 10.73 3.90 -0.20
N TYR A 122 9.48 3.46 -0.08
CA TYR A 122 8.32 4.32 0.17
C TYR A 122 7.85 4.11 1.61
N LEU A 123 7.34 5.17 2.24
CA LEU A 123 6.85 5.14 3.61
C LEU A 123 5.36 5.48 3.61
N ASN A 124 4.52 4.51 3.99
CA ASN A 124 3.09 4.73 4.18
C ASN A 124 2.84 5.03 5.66
N MET A 125 2.68 6.31 5.99
CA MET A 125 2.45 6.76 7.36
C MET A 125 1.02 6.47 7.78
N VAL A 126 0.85 5.66 8.82
CA VAL A 126 -0.45 5.24 9.34
C VAL A 126 -0.59 5.61 10.82
N THR A 127 -1.81 5.92 11.24
CA THR A 127 -2.12 6.25 12.64
C THR A 127 -2.56 5.04 13.45
N GLY A 128 -2.81 3.88 12.79
CA GLY A 128 -3.49 2.73 13.37
C GLY A 128 -5.02 2.92 13.44
N GLY A 129 -5.78 1.83 13.36
CA GLY A 129 -7.24 1.85 13.26
C GLY A 129 -7.96 1.06 14.35
N PHE A 130 -7.27 0.22 15.12
CA PHE A 130 -7.90 -0.66 16.10
C PHE A 130 -7.53 -0.26 17.53
N LYS A 131 -8.56 0.07 18.33
CA LYS A 131 -8.37 0.50 19.74
C LYS A 131 -7.67 -0.55 20.60
N ASN A 132 -7.91 -1.82 20.33
CA ASN A 132 -7.28 -2.90 21.09
C ASN A 132 -5.77 -2.91 20.95
N ASP A 133 -5.23 -2.56 19.75
CA ASP A 133 -3.79 -2.49 19.52
C ASP A 133 -3.15 -1.38 20.35
N PHE A 134 -3.80 -0.22 20.42
CA PHE A 134 -3.34 0.89 21.25
C PHE A 134 -3.43 0.57 22.74
N THR A 135 -4.52 -0.04 23.16
CA THR A 135 -4.69 -0.47 24.55
C THR A 135 -3.60 -1.44 24.98
N ALA A 136 -3.25 -2.41 24.11
CA ALA A 136 -2.18 -3.37 24.38
C ALA A 136 -0.80 -2.70 24.51
N LEU A 137 -0.59 -1.57 23.83
CA LEU A 137 0.64 -0.77 23.88
C LEU A 137 0.57 0.36 24.92
N ASN A 138 -0.49 0.40 25.74
CA ASN A 138 -0.74 1.46 26.73
C ASN A 138 -0.77 2.88 26.11
N ASP A 139 -1.29 3.00 24.89
CA ASP A 139 -1.43 4.29 24.19
C ASP A 139 -2.91 4.69 24.15
N SER A 140 -3.23 5.80 24.83
CA SER A 140 -4.57 6.37 24.90
C SER A 140 -4.76 7.59 24.00
N THR A 141 -3.82 7.88 23.10
CA THR A 141 -3.84 9.05 22.23
C THR A 141 -5.11 9.08 21.35
N PRO A 142 -5.92 10.14 21.40
CA PRO A 142 -7.12 10.28 20.57
C PRO A 142 -6.82 10.23 19.07
N HIS A 143 -7.79 9.83 18.25
CA HIS A 143 -7.66 9.64 16.80
C HIS A 143 -7.00 10.87 16.11
N ASP A 144 -7.52 12.07 16.31
CA ASP A 144 -7.01 13.25 15.61
C ASP A 144 -5.62 13.65 16.09
N GLU A 145 -5.34 13.46 17.38
CA GLU A 145 -4.02 13.72 17.96
C GLU A 145 -2.94 12.73 17.45
N ARG A 146 -3.34 11.53 17.05
CA ARG A 146 -2.42 10.58 16.39
C ARG A 146 -1.91 11.13 15.04
N TYR A 147 -2.70 11.93 14.32
CA TYR A 147 -2.22 12.62 13.11
C TYR A 147 -1.22 13.73 13.44
N ALA A 148 -1.42 14.49 14.52
CA ALA A 148 -0.42 15.45 15.00
C ALA A 148 0.91 14.75 15.33
N ARG A 149 0.86 13.58 15.98
CA ARG A 149 2.02 12.73 16.23
C ARG A 149 2.68 12.28 14.92
N VAL A 150 1.92 11.84 13.91
CA VAL A 150 2.44 11.48 12.59
C VAL A 150 3.17 12.64 11.93
N ILE A 151 2.64 13.87 12.01
CA ILE A 151 3.28 15.06 11.45
C ILE A 151 4.64 15.33 12.12
N GLU A 152 4.69 15.33 13.46
CA GLU A 152 5.96 15.52 14.18
C GLU A 152 6.99 14.44 13.82
N TYR A 153 6.56 13.19 13.86
CA TYR A 153 7.35 12.00 13.56
C TYR A 153 7.96 12.04 12.16
N THR A 154 7.09 12.26 11.17
CA THR A 154 7.49 12.24 9.76
C THR A 154 8.39 13.43 9.41
N SER A 155 8.14 14.60 9.99
CA SER A 155 9.00 15.78 9.77
C SER A 155 10.44 15.53 10.25
N ILE A 156 10.63 14.79 11.35
CA ILE A 156 11.97 14.41 11.83
C ILE A 156 12.62 13.46 10.84
N ILE A 157 11.89 12.44 10.36
CA ILE A 157 12.40 11.50 9.37
C ILE A 157 12.82 12.23 8.08
N GLN A 158 11.96 13.10 7.57
CA GLN A 158 12.23 13.88 6.36
C GLN A 158 13.50 14.74 6.49
N GLY A 159 13.67 15.46 7.60
CA GLY A 159 14.86 16.27 7.85
C GLY A 159 16.13 15.40 7.90
N LEU A 160 16.09 14.30 8.65
CA LEU A 160 17.22 13.37 8.75
C LEU A 160 17.62 12.78 7.38
N LEU A 161 16.64 12.39 6.58
CA LEU A 161 16.88 11.80 5.25
C LEU A 161 17.36 12.83 4.22
N ARG A 162 17.08 14.12 4.43
CA ARG A 162 17.69 15.23 3.66
C ARG A 162 19.10 15.57 4.11
N GLY A 163 19.64 14.91 5.15
CA GLY A 163 20.97 15.17 5.68
C GLY A 163 21.03 16.35 6.66
N GLU A 164 19.90 16.83 7.14
CA GLU A 164 19.83 17.95 8.09
C GLU A 164 20.25 17.52 9.51
N ALA A 165 20.80 18.46 10.28
CA ALA A 165 20.92 18.32 11.73
C ALA A 165 19.59 18.76 12.36
N VAL A 166 18.77 17.79 12.76
CA VAL A 166 17.42 18.05 13.25
C VAL A 166 17.43 18.37 14.75
N SER A 167 16.87 19.53 15.11
CA SER A 167 16.52 19.87 16.49
C SER A 167 15.04 20.23 16.55
N ARG A 168 14.31 19.56 17.41
CA ARG A 168 12.88 19.80 17.62
C ARG A 168 12.50 19.56 19.07
N VAL A 169 11.66 20.44 19.60
CA VAL A 169 10.94 20.22 20.85
C VAL A 169 9.46 20.16 20.48
N GLY A 170 8.92 18.97 20.39
CA GLY A 170 7.52 18.74 20.06
C GLY A 170 6.76 18.17 21.25
N ARG A 171 5.45 17.95 21.07
CA ARG A 171 4.60 17.31 22.08
C ARG A 171 4.86 15.82 22.21
N HIS A 172 5.18 15.16 21.08
CA HIS A 172 5.36 13.71 21.01
C HIS A 172 6.83 13.30 20.88
N TYR A 173 7.66 14.14 20.25
CA TYR A 173 9.07 13.83 20.01
C TYR A 173 9.96 15.05 20.28
N GLY A 174 11.06 14.79 20.98
CA GLY A 174 12.13 15.79 21.18
C GLY A 174 13.46 15.23 20.67
N VAL A 175 14.17 16.00 19.85
CA VAL A 175 15.50 15.64 19.34
C VAL A 175 16.40 16.89 19.33
N VAL A 176 17.70 16.72 19.57
CA VAL A 176 18.66 17.84 19.66
C VAL A 176 19.87 17.52 18.78
N ASN A 177 20.11 18.35 17.76
CA ASN A 177 21.24 18.22 16.83
C ASN A 177 21.42 16.79 16.26
N LEU A 178 20.29 16.10 16.05
CA LEU A 178 20.26 14.71 15.58
C LEU A 178 20.65 14.65 14.11
N LYS A 179 21.63 13.82 13.78
CA LYS A 179 22.13 13.60 12.42
C LYS A 179 22.01 12.13 12.04
N LEU A 180 21.75 11.88 10.77
CA LEU A 180 21.73 10.54 10.20
C LEU A 180 23.12 10.14 9.69
N ALA A 181 23.53 8.92 10.03
CA ALA A 181 24.73 8.28 9.47
C ALA A 181 24.45 6.77 9.29
N PRO A 182 24.76 6.16 8.10
CA PRO A 182 25.27 6.84 6.91
C PRO A 182 24.23 7.80 6.32
N PRO A 183 24.65 8.85 5.58
CA PRO A 183 23.73 9.75 4.88
C PRO A 183 23.01 9.00 3.76
N LEU A 184 21.79 9.43 3.46
CA LEU A 184 21.03 8.92 2.32
C LEU A 184 21.47 9.63 1.03
N SER A 185 21.61 8.87 -0.05
CA SER A 185 21.81 9.43 -1.40
C SER A 185 20.52 10.12 -1.87
N PRO A 186 20.58 11.39 -2.37
CA PRO A 186 19.40 12.17 -2.70
C PRO A 186 18.44 11.50 -3.69
N GLU A 187 18.98 10.74 -4.67
CA GLU A 187 18.20 10.00 -5.66
C GLU A 187 17.36 8.87 -5.06
N LEU A 188 17.74 8.39 -3.87
CA LEU A 188 17.01 7.35 -3.12
C LEU A 188 16.08 7.92 -2.04
N TYR A 189 15.88 9.25 -2.04
CA TYR A 189 14.94 9.88 -1.11
C TYR A 189 13.55 9.23 -1.23
N PRO A 190 12.94 8.79 -0.11
CA PRO A 190 11.70 8.04 -0.14
C PRO A 190 10.51 8.87 -0.61
N GLY A 191 9.53 8.18 -1.23
CA GLY A 191 8.20 8.73 -1.35
C GLY A 191 7.46 8.60 -0.02
N PHE A 192 6.75 9.65 0.39
CA PHE A 192 5.92 9.64 1.60
C PHE A 192 4.45 9.58 1.21
N MET A 193 3.71 8.70 1.86
CA MET A 193 2.26 8.56 1.73
C MET A 193 1.62 8.68 3.12
N VAL A 194 0.43 9.22 3.18
CA VAL A 194 -0.42 9.21 4.38
C VAL A 194 -1.72 8.51 4.02
N SER A 195 -2.00 7.39 4.68
CA SER A 195 -3.26 6.66 4.48
C SER A 195 -4.34 7.19 5.43
N GLY A 196 -5.44 7.63 4.85
CA GLY A 196 -6.63 8.07 5.57
C GLY A 196 -7.48 9.05 4.78
N SER A 197 -8.80 8.86 4.83
CA SER A 197 -9.78 9.73 4.17
C SER A 197 -10.38 10.79 5.12
N SER A 198 -9.95 10.84 6.38
CA SER A 198 -10.40 11.82 7.35
C SER A 198 -9.78 13.19 7.11
N ALA A 199 -10.48 14.28 7.53
CA ALA A 199 -9.95 15.64 7.43
C ALA A 199 -8.56 15.79 8.11
N PRO A 200 -8.30 15.26 9.33
CA PRO A 200 -6.96 15.25 9.91
C PRO A 200 -5.91 14.48 9.09
N GLY A 201 -6.32 13.40 8.40
CA GLY A 201 -5.43 12.64 7.53
C GLY A 201 -5.02 13.40 6.29
N LEU A 202 -5.96 14.07 5.63
CA LEU A 202 -5.69 14.94 4.47
C LEU A 202 -4.84 16.15 4.87
N ASP A 203 -5.10 16.73 6.04
CA ASP A 203 -4.28 17.83 6.57
C ASP A 203 -2.85 17.38 6.87
N ALA A 204 -2.65 16.19 7.43
CA ALA A 204 -1.32 15.62 7.63
C ALA A 204 -0.58 15.40 6.30
N ALA A 205 -1.27 14.87 5.28
CA ALA A 205 -0.68 14.72 3.95
C ALA A 205 -0.23 16.06 3.36
N ARG A 206 -1.07 17.09 3.49
CA ARG A 206 -0.77 18.47 3.05
C ARG A 206 0.45 19.04 3.74
N GLN A 207 0.48 19.02 5.08
CA GLN A 207 1.59 19.57 5.86
C GLN A 207 2.92 18.87 5.60
N LEU A 208 2.89 17.59 5.28
CA LEU A 208 4.07 16.77 5.00
C LEU A 208 4.51 16.80 3.54
N GLY A 209 3.71 17.41 2.64
CA GLY A 209 3.93 17.30 1.20
C GLY A 209 3.88 15.83 0.73
N ALA A 210 3.08 15.01 1.40
CA ALA A 210 2.96 13.58 1.13
C ALA A 210 1.78 13.27 0.20
N LEU A 211 1.84 12.13 -0.48
CA LEU A 211 0.73 11.59 -1.24
C LEU A 211 -0.39 11.14 -0.29
N ALA A 212 -1.61 11.64 -0.52
CA ALA A 212 -2.78 11.21 0.24
C ALA A 212 -3.38 9.94 -0.38
N VAL A 213 -3.39 8.84 0.38
CA VAL A 213 -4.00 7.57 -0.04
C VAL A 213 -5.41 7.49 0.54
N GLN A 214 -6.40 7.39 -0.35
CA GLN A 214 -7.80 7.28 0.02
C GLN A 214 -8.38 5.91 -0.36
N TYR A 215 -9.43 5.53 0.35
CA TYR A 215 -10.26 4.38 -0.01
C TYR A 215 -11.43 4.93 -0.80
N PRO A 216 -11.47 4.70 -2.13
CA PRO A 216 -12.40 5.42 -3.00
C PRO A 216 -13.84 4.95 -2.78
N LYS A 217 -14.80 5.88 -2.94
CA LYS A 217 -16.19 5.58 -3.25
C LYS A 217 -16.33 5.30 -4.76
N PRO A 218 -17.48 4.82 -5.27
CA PRO A 218 -17.76 4.82 -6.69
C PRO A 218 -17.41 6.19 -7.31
N ALA A 219 -16.79 6.21 -8.48
CA ALA A 219 -16.19 7.44 -9.02
C ALA A 219 -17.22 8.56 -9.28
N ASP A 220 -18.48 8.22 -9.56
CA ASP A 220 -19.60 9.15 -9.68
C ASP A 220 -20.08 9.75 -8.35
N GLN A 221 -19.72 9.10 -7.21
CA GLN A 221 -20.02 9.55 -5.85
C GLN A 221 -18.78 10.11 -5.14
N GLN A 222 -17.61 10.06 -5.82
CA GLN A 222 -16.37 10.56 -5.27
C GLN A 222 -16.36 12.08 -5.31
N GLU A 223 -16.30 12.72 -4.13
CA GLU A 223 -16.14 14.17 -4.05
C GLU A 223 -14.77 14.58 -4.62
N PRO A 224 -14.69 15.71 -5.34
CA PRO A 224 -13.43 16.25 -5.80
C PRO A 224 -12.48 16.44 -4.61
N PRO A 225 -11.25 15.90 -4.67
CA PRO A 225 -10.30 16.06 -3.58
C PRO A 225 -9.84 17.51 -3.46
N PRO A 226 -9.32 17.93 -2.27
CA PRO A 226 -8.71 19.24 -2.12
C PRO A 226 -7.57 19.47 -3.13
N THR A 227 -7.55 20.64 -3.76
CA THR A 227 -6.60 20.97 -4.83
C THR A 227 -5.19 21.30 -4.35
N ASP A 228 -5.00 21.44 -3.04
CA ASP A 228 -3.74 21.78 -2.38
C ASP A 228 -2.96 20.57 -1.85
N LEU A 229 -3.39 19.35 -2.21
CA LEU A 229 -2.65 18.12 -1.95
C LEU A 229 -1.56 17.91 -3.00
N ALA A 230 -0.37 17.48 -2.56
CA ALA A 230 0.79 17.29 -3.43
C ALA A 230 0.56 16.16 -4.48
N ALA A 231 -0.10 15.08 -4.08
CA ALA A 231 -0.44 13.95 -4.93
C ALA A 231 -1.57 13.11 -4.30
N LEU A 232 -2.26 12.35 -5.14
CA LEU A 232 -3.43 11.55 -4.76
C LEU A 232 -3.27 10.09 -5.19
N GLY A 233 -3.66 9.19 -4.32
CA GLY A 233 -3.71 7.77 -4.58
C GLY A 233 -4.97 7.12 -4.03
N ILE A 234 -5.37 6.02 -4.65
CA ILE A 234 -6.47 5.18 -4.19
C ILE A 234 -5.96 3.80 -3.81
N ARG A 235 -6.64 3.19 -2.86
CA ARG A 235 -6.46 1.78 -2.53
C ARG A 235 -7.68 0.99 -2.97
N VAL A 236 -7.50 0.03 -3.91
CA VAL A 236 -8.59 -0.70 -4.52
C VAL A 236 -8.11 -2.08 -4.99
N GLY A 237 -8.92 -3.12 -4.79
CA GLY A 237 -8.72 -4.40 -5.45
C GLY A 237 -9.32 -4.38 -6.86
N ILE A 238 -8.80 -5.19 -7.76
CA ILE A 238 -9.32 -5.29 -9.14
C ILE A 238 -9.43 -6.75 -9.54
N VAL A 239 -10.59 -7.13 -10.10
CA VAL A 239 -10.79 -8.38 -10.82
C VAL A 239 -11.36 -8.05 -12.18
N THR A 240 -10.59 -8.28 -13.25
CA THR A 240 -10.98 -7.88 -14.60
C THR A 240 -10.63 -8.95 -15.63
N ARG A 241 -11.46 -9.08 -16.67
CA ARG A 241 -11.30 -10.07 -17.77
C ARG A 241 -11.72 -9.41 -19.08
N ALA A 242 -11.69 -10.20 -20.15
CA ALA A 242 -12.17 -9.72 -21.46
C ALA A 242 -13.66 -9.38 -21.44
N THR A 243 -14.45 -10.11 -20.66
CA THR A 243 -15.89 -9.89 -20.48
C THR A 243 -16.24 -9.67 -19.00
N SER A 244 -17.29 -8.89 -18.72
CA SER A 244 -17.77 -8.70 -17.34
C SER A 244 -18.26 -10.01 -16.73
N ALA A 245 -18.90 -10.89 -17.50
CA ALA A 245 -19.39 -12.17 -17.00
C ALA A 245 -18.25 -13.06 -16.47
N GLU A 246 -17.12 -13.14 -17.18
CA GLU A 246 -15.93 -13.88 -16.73
C GLU A 246 -15.32 -13.23 -15.47
N ALA A 247 -15.21 -11.88 -15.45
CA ALA A 247 -14.65 -11.18 -14.29
C ALA A 247 -15.50 -11.43 -13.04
N TRP A 248 -16.80 -11.35 -13.13
CA TRP A 248 -17.71 -11.62 -12.02
C TRP A 248 -17.70 -13.09 -11.57
N ALA A 249 -17.58 -14.03 -12.51
CA ALA A 249 -17.42 -15.46 -12.17
C ALA A 249 -16.15 -15.68 -11.33
N VAL A 250 -15.03 -15.09 -11.75
CA VAL A 250 -13.76 -15.17 -11.00
C VAL A 250 -13.85 -14.47 -9.65
N ALA A 251 -14.46 -13.28 -9.58
CA ALA A 251 -14.60 -12.51 -8.36
C ALA A 251 -15.42 -13.27 -7.29
N ARG A 252 -16.57 -13.83 -7.68
CA ARG A 252 -17.42 -14.62 -6.79
C ARG A 252 -16.75 -15.93 -6.35
N ALA A 253 -15.98 -16.58 -7.23
CA ALA A 253 -15.21 -17.77 -6.88
C ALA A 253 -14.08 -17.45 -5.88
N ARG A 254 -13.41 -16.30 -6.05
CA ARG A 254 -12.34 -15.85 -5.15
C ARG A 254 -12.86 -15.40 -3.78
N PHE A 255 -14.00 -14.74 -3.75
CA PHE A 255 -14.62 -14.18 -2.55
C PHE A 255 -16.07 -14.66 -2.41
N PRO A 256 -16.29 -15.96 -2.11
CA PRO A 256 -17.63 -16.46 -1.85
C PRO A 256 -18.21 -15.79 -0.60
N GLU A 257 -19.53 -15.79 -0.49
CA GLU A 257 -20.21 -15.32 0.72
C GLU A 257 -19.65 -16.00 1.96
N ASP A 258 -19.34 -15.20 2.99
CA ASP A 258 -18.77 -15.67 4.25
C ASP A 258 -19.48 -15.02 5.43
N ARG A 259 -20.56 -15.66 5.90
CA ARG A 259 -21.34 -15.16 7.05
C ARG A 259 -20.49 -15.00 8.31
N LYS A 260 -19.50 -15.88 8.53
CA LYS A 260 -18.58 -15.77 9.69
C LYS A 260 -17.69 -14.54 9.53
N GLY A 261 -17.17 -14.30 8.33
CA GLY A 261 -16.41 -13.10 7.99
C GLY A 261 -17.22 -11.83 8.23
N GLN A 262 -18.48 -11.79 7.79
CA GLN A 262 -19.39 -10.66 8.00
C GLN A 262 -19.63 -10.34 9.48
N ILE A 263 -19.85 -11.38 10.31
CA ILE A 263 -19.99 -11.19 11.76
C ILE A 263 -18.68 -10.66 12.36
N THR A 264 -17.55 -11.21 11.95
CA THR A 264 -16.22 -10.74 12.41
C THR A 264 -15.99 -9.28 12.03
N HIS A 265 -16.34 -8.89 10.80
CA HIS A 265 -16.29 -7.52 10.32
C HIS A 265 -17.15 -6.58 11.18
N GLN A 266 -18.40 -6.94 11.41
CA GLN A 266 -19.30 -6.16 12.28
C GLN A 266 -18.76 -5.97 13.71
N LEU A 267 -18.12 -6.98 14.28
CA LEU A 267 -17.47 -6.88 15.59
C LEU A 267 -16.23 -5.98 15.55
N ALA A 268 -15.40 -6.10 14.51
CA ALA A 268 -14.24 -5.26 14.31
C ALA A 268 -14.62 -3.77 14.14
N MET A 269 -15.74 -3.50 13.45
CA MET A 269 -16.24 -2.12 13.27
C MET A 269 -16.67 -1.47 14.58
N LYS A 270 -17.15 -2.22 15.56
CA LYS A 270 -17.51 -1.67 16.89
C LYS A 270 -16.30 -1.16 17.67
N VAL A 271 -15.12 -1.70 17.44
CA VAL A 271 -13.87 -1.32 18.13
C VAL A 271 -12.93 -0.48 17.26
N SER A 272 -13.27 -0.28 15.98
CA SER A 272 -12.52 0.59 15.07
C SER A 272 -12.95 2.05 15.25
N ASP A 273 -11.99 2.96 15.30
CA ASP A 273 -12.21 4.41 15.21
C ASP A 273 -11.85 4.97 13.82
N SER A 274 -11.56 4.08 12.88
CA SER A 274 -11.19 4.42 11.51
C SER A 274 -12.37 5.04 10.74
N VAL A 275 -12.18 6.28 10.28
CA VAL A 275 -13.21 7.03 9.53
C VAL A 275 -13.51 6.37 8.18
N TRP A 276 -12.47 5.94 7.46
CA TRP A 276 -12.64 5.31 6.15
C TRP A 276 -13.39 3.97 6.21
N HIS A 277 -13.19 3.18 7.27
CA HIS A 277 -13.96 1.95 7.50
C HIS A 277 -15.47 2.25 7.58
N LYS A 278 -15.84 3.27 8.36
CA LYS A 278 -17.25 3.68 8.51
C LYS A 278 -17.81 4.20 7.18
N GLN A 279 -17.06 5.04 6.48
CA GLN A 279 -17.47 5.57 5.19
C GLN A 279 -17.73 4.48 4.15
N LEU A 280 -16.88 3.43 4.11
CA LEU A 280 -17.08 2.31 3.20
C LEU A 280 -18.28 1.43 3.57
N THR A 281 -18.61 1.29 4.85
CA THR A 281 -19.81 0.51 5.26
C THR A 281 -21.13 1.19 4.88
N GLU A 282 -21.10 2.48 4.56
CA GLU A 282 -22.27 3.26 4.13
C GLU A 282 -22.46 3.25 2.59
N VAL A 283 -21.50 2.74 1.83
CA VAL A 283 -21.56 2.67 0.37
C VAL A 283 -22.33 1.43 -0.06
N GLU A 284 -23.32 1.62 -0.93
CA GLU A 284 -24.06 0.50 -1.53
C GLU A 284 -23.15 -0.32 -2.44
N SER A 285 -23.11 -1.62 -2.21
CA SER A 285 -22.38 -2.56 -3.05
C SER A 285 -23.10 -2.74 -4.39
N GLY A 286 -22.37 -2.78 -5.49
CA GLY A 286 -22.91 -3.17 -6.79
C GLY A 286 -23.43 -4.62 -6.72
N THR A 287 -24.58 -4.87 -7.33
CA THR A 287 -25.24 -6.19 -7.33
C THR A 287 -24.59 -7.21 -8.26
N GLY A 288 -23.54 -6.81 -9.00
CA GLY A 288 -22.84 -7.67 -9.93
C GLY A 288 -23.45 -7.68 -11.33
N GLU A 289 -24.31 -6.73 -11.65
CA GLU A 289 -24.78 -6.45 -13.00
C GLU A 289 -23.90 -5.38 -13.66
N ASP A 290 -23.85 -5.35 -14.98
CA ASP A 290 -22.85 -4.63 -15.80
C ASP A 290 -22.74 -3.11 -15.57
N GLU A 291 -23.65 -2.49 -14.84
CA GLU A 291 -23.70 -1.04 -14.68
C GLU A 291 -22.79 -0.48 -13.60
N ASN A 292 -22.51 -1.23 -12.52
CA ASN A 292 -21.65 -0.76 -11.44
C ASN A 292 -20.50 -1.76 -11.13
N PRO A 293 -19.24 -1.43 -11.50
CA PRO A 293 -18.11 -2.30 -11.25
C PRO A 293 -17.68 -2.31 -9.78
N TYR A 294 -18.18 -1.42 -8.94
CA TYR A 294 -17.80 -1.25 -7.56
C TYR A 294 -18.41 -2.34 -6.66
N TRP A 295 -17.57 -3.05 -5.91
CA TRP A 295 -17.97 -4.24 -5.18
C TRP A 295 -17.36 -4.29 -3.77
N MET A 296 -18.22 -4.47 -2.75
CA MET A 296 -17.85 -4.41 -1.35
C MET A 296 -17.81 -5.78 -0.64
N VAL A 297 -18.33 -6.85 -1.25
CA VAL A 297 -18.42 -8.17 -0.61
C VAL A 297 -17.07 -8.68 -0.04
N PRO A 298 -15.91 -8.51 -0.70
CA PRO A 298 -14.64 -8.90 -0.09
C PRO A 298 -14.32 -8.15 1.21
N PHE A 299 -14.66 -6.87 1.28
CA PHE A 299 -14.52 -6.03 2.47
C PHE A 299 -15.53 -6.43 3.56
N GLU A 300 -16.79 -6.60 3.20
CA GLU A 300 -17.86 -7.04 4.11
C GLU A 300 -17.59 -8.42 4.70
N ASN A 301 -17.01 -9.32 3.92
CA ASN A 301 -16.57 -10.65 4.36
C ASN A 301 -15.26 -10.64 5.19
N TYR A 302 -14.70 -9.45 5.48
CA TYR A 302 -13.44 -9.27 6.22
C TYR A 302 -12.24 -10.00 5.59
N LYS A 303 -12.23 -10.10 4.25
CA LYS A 303 -11.13 -10.73 3.48
C LYS A 303 -10.11 -9.71 2.99
N THR A 304 -10.50 -8.46 2.90
CA THR A 304 -9.68 -7.34 2.43
C THR A 304 -10.05 -6.06 3.18
N PHE A 305 -9.19 -5.05 3.04
CA PHE A 305 -9.40 -3.72 3.65
C PHE A 305 -9.63 -2.64 2.59
N CYS A 306 -10.12 -3.00 1.42
CA CYS A 306 -10.43 -2.04 0.35
C CYS A 306 -11.62 -2.50 -0.49
N PRO A 307 -12.30 -1.58 -1.20
CA PRO A 307 -13.28 -1.92 -2.22
C PRO A 307 -12.63 -2.63 -3.40
N TYR A 308 -13.44 -3.28 -4.22
CA TYR A 308 -13.01 -3.90 -5.47
C TYR A 308 -13.71 -3.28 -6.67
N LEU A 309 -13.01 -3.25 -7.81
CA LEU A 309 -13.58 -2.99 -9.12
C LEU A 309 -13.62 -4.31 -9.88
N VAL A 310 -14.81 -4.70 -10.35
CA VAL A 310 -15.04 -5.96 -11.05
C VAL A 310 -15.74 -5.70 -12.37
N GLY A 311 -15.21 -6.23 -13.48
CA GLY A 311 -15.81 -6.04 -14.79
C GLY A 311 -14.89 -6.34 -15.95
N SER A 312 -15.35 -6.05 -17.17
CA SER A 312 -14.48 -6.15 -18.35
C SER A 312 -13.33 -5.15 -18.27
N TYR A 313 -12.26 -5.37 -19.05
CA TYR A 313 -11.15 -4.41 -19.13
C TYR A 313 -11.62 -2.99 -19.39
N ASP A 314 -12.59 -2.83 -20.32
CA ASP A 314 -13.10 -1.51 -20.68
C ASP A 314 -13.91 -0.88 -19.55
N ARG A 315 -14.72 -1.66 -18.84
CA ARG A 315 -15.52 -1.16 -17.72
C ARG A 315 -14.66 -0.72 -16.55
N VAL A 316 -13.66 -1.53 -16.18
CA VAL A 316 -12.69 -1.16 -15.13
C VAL A 316 -11.83 0.02 -15.56
N ALA A 317 -11.40 0.06 -16.83
CA ALA A 317 -10.63 1.18 -17.37
C ALA A 317 -11.42 2.49 -17.33
N GLU A 318 -12.71 2.47 -17.62
CA GLU A 318 -13.60 3.64 -17.52
C GLU A 318 -13.64 4.17 -16.08
N GLU A 319 -13.79 3.30 -15.10
CA GLU A 319 -13.81 3.70 -13.69
C GLU A 319 -12.46 4.26 -13.23
N LEU A 320 -11.35 3.61 -13.59
CA LEU A 320 -9.99 4.10 -13.30
C LEU A 320 -9.73 5.46 -13.98
N SER A 321 -10.22 5.67 -15.21
CA SER A 321 -10.07 6.95 -15.92
C SER A 321 -10.85 8.08 -15.26
N ARG A 322 -12.01 7.79 -14.66
CA ARG A 322 -12.76 8.77 -13.86
C ARG A 322 -11.98 9.19 -12.60
N TYR A 323 -11.41 8.23 -11.86
CA TYR A 323 -10.51 8.57 -10.73
C TYR A 323 -9.29 9.37 -11.20
N ALA A 324 -8.70 8.97 -12.33
CA ALA A 324 -7.60 9.74 -12.92
C ALA A 324 -8.01 11.16 -13.31
N GLY A 325 -9.24 11.36 -13.82
CA GLY A 325 -9.83 12.68 -14.09
C GLY A 325 -9.97 13.56 -12.84
N LEU A 326 -10.15 12.94 -11.66
CA LEU A 326 -10.17 13.61 -10.37
C LEU A 326 -8.75 13.86 -9.79
N GLY A 327 -7.68 13.48 -10.49
CA GLY A 327 -6.30 13.71 -10.06
C GLY A 327 -5.61 12.52 -9.38
N TYR A 328 -6.28 11.39 -9.21
CA TYR A 328 -5.65 10.19 -8.66
C TYR A 328 -4.71 9.55 -9.68
N ARG A 329 -3.41 9.51 -9.37
CA ARG A 329 -2.37 8.95 -10.24
C ARG A 329 -1.68 7.72 -9.65
N THR A 330 -1.88 7.45 -8.36
CA THR A 330 -1.33 6.30 -7.68
C THR A 330 -2.43 5.31 -7.33
N VAL A 331 -2.20 4.04 -7.66
CA VAL A 331 -3.11 2.93 -7.34
C VAL A 331 -2.36 1.92 -6.47
N ILE A 332 -2.88 1.65 -5.27
CA ILE A 332 -2.40 0.56 -4.43
C ILE A 332 -3.39 -0.59 -4.57
N LEU A 333 -2.99 -1.62 -5.27
CA LEU A 333 -3.78 -2.84 -5.48
C LEU A 333 -3.84 -3.67 -4.19
N ASP A 334 -4.87 -4.48 -4.05
CA ASP A 334 -4.89 -5.54 -3.03
C ASP A 334 -3.88 -6.66 -3.38
N VAL A 335 -3.75 -7.66 -2.49
CA VAL A 335 -2.85 -8.81 -2.71
C VAL A 335 -3.22 -9.52 -4.02
N PRO A 336 -2.32 -9.60 -5.00
CA PRO A 336 -2.61 -10.28 -6.25
C PRO A 336 -2.72 -11.80 -6.01
N ALA A 337 -3.72 -12.43 -6.62
CA ALA A 337 -3.95 -13.86 -6.48
C ALA A 337 -2.97 -14.72 -7.31
N SER A 338 -2.44 -14.15 -8.39
CA SER A 338 -1.49 -14.80 -9.28
C SER A 338 -0.81 -13.78 -10.20
N PRO A 339 0.26 -14.13 -10.93
CA PRO A 339 0.86 -13.25 -11.94
C PRO A 339 -0.13 -12.91 -13.06
N VAL A 340 -0.99 -13.85 -13.45
CA VAL A 340 -2.01 -13.66 -14.49
C VAL A 340 -3.04 -12.58 -14.09
N GLU A 341 -3.38 -12.47 -12.81
CA GLU A 341 -4.24 -11.38 -12.32
C GLU A 341 -3.60 -10.00 -12.57
N LEU A 342 -2.29 -9.88 -12.35
CA LEU A 342 -1.57 -8.62 -12.61
C LEU A 342 -1.53 -8.29 -14.11
N GLU A 343 -1.45 -9.29 -14.99
CA GLU A 343 -1.54 -9.08 -16.45
C GLU A 343 -2.92 -8.55 -16.85
N HIS A 344 -3.99 -9.13 -16.31
CA HIS A 344 -5.36 -8.64 -16.53
C HIS A 344 -5.53 -7.20 -16.03
N ILE A 345 -5.04 -6.90 -14.81
CA ILE A 345 -5.07 -5.55 -14.24
C ILE A 345 -4.29 -4.57 -15.11
N GLY A 346 -3.11 -4.96 -15.60
CA GLY A 346 -2.29 -4.17 -16.49
C GLY A 346 -3.02 -3.76 -17.78
N ASN A 347 -3.81 -4.68 -18.37
CA ASN A 347 -4.64 -4.37 -19.54
C ASN A 347 -5.68 -3.28 -19.24
N ALA A 348 -6.35 -3.33 -18.09
CA ALA A 348 -7.32 -2.30 -17.73
C ALA A 348 -6.64 -0.95 -17.42
N CYS A 349 -5.52 -0.95 -16.70
CA CYS A 349 -4.75 0.25 -16.39
C CYS A 349 -4.24 0.95 -17.68
N PHE A 350 -3.72 0.17 -18.63
CA PHE A 350 -3.27 0.71 -19.91
C PHE A 350 -4.41 1.39 -20.68
N ARG A 351 -5.56 0.72 -20.80
CA ARG A 351 -6.74 1.30 -21.45
C ARG A 351 -7.29 2.53 -20.73
N ALA A 352 -7.13 2.60 -19.39
CA ALA A 352 -7.57 3.77 -18.61
C ALA A 352 -6.83 5.04 -19.02
N THR A 353 -5.52 4.92 -19.25
CA THR A 353 -4.69 6.09 -19.61
C THR A 353 -4.88 6.56 -21.05
N GLU A 354 -5.23 5.67 -21.97
CA GLU A 354 -5.63 6.06 -23.33
C GLU A 354 -6.90 6.93 -23.35
N ARG A 355 -7.73 6.89 -22.29
CA ARG A 355 -8.99 7.62 -22.16
C ARG A 355 -8.85 8.97 -21.45
N VAL A 356 -7.74 9.22 -20.74
CA VAL A 356 -7.50 10.48 -20.04
C VAL A 356 -6.79 11.43 -21.01
N PRO A 357 -7.37 12.59 -21.36
CA PRO A 357 -6.70 13.61 -22.17
C PRO A 357 -5.40 14.03 -21.47
N ALA A 358 -4.33 14.24 -22.25
CA ALA A 358 -3.03 14.70 -21.78
C ALA A 358 -3.09 16.10 -21.14
#